data_5a4319f12d157d3e97a40121f257ac77
#
_entry.id   5a4319f12d157d3e97a40121f257ac77
#
_cell.length_a   1.000
_cell.length_b   1.000
_cell.length_c   1.000
_cell.angle_alpha   90.00
_cell.angle_beta   90.00
_cell.angle_gamma   90.00
#
_symmetry.space_group_name_H-M   'P 1'
#
loop_
_entity.id
_entity.type
_entity.pdbx_description
1 polymer ?
#
loop_
_entity_poly.entity_id
_entity_poly.type
_entity_poly.pdbx_seq_one_letter_code
_entity_poly.pdbx_strand_id
1 'polypeptide(L)'
;GADPGPVCYGKGGTTPTTTDADLVLGYLDPNNFAAGTIKLDHKAATEALQKIADELEMTLFELASGVATIAEFQMADLIRKVTVQKGLDPREFVVFAFGGAGPVHMGVAARELGVDKVIVPQGDTAAVWCAFGAASADILHVGEQAKIISSPFNLTEINKILNGLSLKGSQQLQSDGIEQAKHQFQYSLDMRHRGQINEVEVFIDNGILDEKALVAL
;
A
#
# COMPACT_ATOMS: atom_id res chain seq x y z
N GLY A 1 -6.36 -8.21 11.62
CA GLY A 1 -6.97 -7.50 12.71
C GLY A 1 -6.65 -8.14 14.05
N ALA A 2 -7.06 -7.49 15.14
CA ALA A 2 -6.91 -8.06 16.48
C ALA A 2 -7.77 -9.32 16.64
N ASP A 3 -7.30 -10.30 17.40
CA ASP A 3 -8.03 -11.50 17.77
C ASP A 3 -8.06 -11.58 19.31
N PRO A 4 -9.23 -11.62 19.93
CA PRO A 4 -10.61 -11.78 19.45
C PRO A 4 -11.26 -10.51 18.84
N GLY A 5 -10.57 -9.40 18.70
CA GLY A 5 -11.05 -8.18 18.06
C GLY A 5 -11.49 -7.08 19.05
N PRO A 6 -12.11 -6.00 18.51
CA PRO A 6 -12.59 -4.88 19.31
C PRO A 6 -13.56 -5.31 20.42
N VAL A 7 -13.51 -4.61 21.55
CA VAL A 7 -14.45 -4.83 22.67
C VAL A 7 -15.89 -4.61 22.20
N CYS A 8 -16.13 -3.56 21.44
CA CYS A 8 -17.46 -3.22 20.91
C CYS A 8 -18.09 -4.27 20.00
N TYR A 9 -17.34 -5.25 19.51
CA TYR A 9 -17.91 -6.34 18.69
C TYR A 9 -18.63 -7.40 19.52
N GLY A 10 -18.41 -7.45 20.84
CA GLY A 10 -19.04 -8.45 21.72
C GLY A 10 -18.60 -9.90 21.43
N LYS A 11 -17.41 -10.09 20.80
CA LYS A 11 -16.86 -11.40 20.43
C LYS A 11 -15.74 -11.89 21.35
N GLY A 12 -15.76 -11.44 22.62
CA GLY A 12 -14.77 -11.83 23.62
C GLY A 12 -13.55 -10.92 23.73
N GLY A 13 -13.49 -9.82 22.98
CA GLY A 13 -12.47 -8.79 23.14
C GLY A 13 -12.58 -8.11 24.50
N THR A 14 -11.46 -8.03 25.23
CA THR A 14 -11.37 -7.36 26.53
C THR A 14 -10.42 -6.17 26.52
N THR A 15 -9.53 -6.11 25.56
CA THR A 15 -8.59 -5.01 25.34
C THR A 15 -9.11 -4.10 24.24
N PRO A 16 -9.29 -2.79 24.49
CA PRO A 16 -9.81 -1.89 23.48
C PRO A 16 -8.82 -1.71 22.31
N THR A 17 -9.39 -1.43 21.17
CA THR A 17 -8.68 -1.22 19.90
C THR A 17 -8.99 0.17 19.35
N THR A 18 -8.36 0.56 18.23
CA THR A 18 -8.68 1.81 17.52
C THR A 18 -10.17 1.91 17.17
N THR A 19 -10.81 0.78 16.80
CA THR A 19 -12.26 0.75 16.51
C THR A 19 -13.11 1.15 17.69
N ASP A 20 -12.72 0.79 18.92
CA ASP A 20 -13.41 1.20 20.15
C ASP A 20 -13.25 2.71 20.37
N ALA A 21 -12.07 3.26 20.10
CA ALA A 21 -11.84 4.70 20.16
C ALA A 21 -12.66 5.46 19.10
N ASP A 22 -12.70 4.97 17.87
CA ASP A 22 -13.51 5.55 16.79
C ASP A 22 -15.00 5.58 17.13
N LEU A 23 -15.49 4.52 17.77
CA LEU A 23 -16.86 4.44 18.23
C LEU A 23 -17.16 5.49 19.32
N VAL A 24 -16.27 5.64 20.29
CA VAL A 24 -16.41 6.64 21.37
C VAL A 24 -16.32 8.07 20.84
N LEU A 25 -15.49 8.30 19.82
CA LEU A 25 -15.39 9.60 19.12
C LEU A 25 -16.59 9.91 18.23
N GLY A 26 -17.49 8.93 18.00
CA GLY A 26 -18.65 9.09 17.12
C GLY A 26 -18.33 9.00 15.64
N TYR A 27 -17.16 8.48 15.25
CA TYR A 27 -16.79 8.24 13.86
C TYR A 27 -17.55 7.05 13.26
N LEU A 28 -18.00 6.12 14.10
CA LEU A 28 -18.76 4.95 13.73
C LEU A 28 -20.18 5.00 14.28
N ASP A 29 -21.17 4.69 13.43
CA ASP A 29 -22.56 4.52 13.89
C ASP A 29 -22.74 3.12 14.49
N PRO A 30 -23.07 3.00 15.78
CA PRO A 30 -23.24 1.71 16.44
C PRO A 30 -24.36 0.84 15.87
N ASN A 31 -25.32 1.43 15.18
CA ASN A 31 -26.48 0.74 14.62
C ASN A 31 -26.34 0.42 13.13
N ASN A 32 -25.41 1.07 12.43
CA ASN A 32 -25.22 0.92 10.99
C ASN A 32 -23.80 0.47 10.59
N PHE A 33 -23.14 -0.28 11.47
CA PHE A 33 -21.81 -0.82 11.17
C PHE A 33 -21.94 -2.07 10.28
N ALA A 34 -21.04 -2.18 9.27
CA ALA A 34 -21.07 -3.25 8.27
C ALA A 34 -22.48 -3.43 7.62
N ALA A 35 -23.05 -2.32 7.14
CA ALA A 35 -24.40 -2.26 6.58
C ALA A 35 -25.49 -2.78 7.56
N GLY A 36 -25.32 -2.52 8.84
CA GLY A 36 -26.27 -2.90 9.90
C GLY A 36 -26.22 -4.38 10.31
N THR A 37 -25.26 -5.15 9.78
CA THR A 37 -25.12 -6.58 10.13
C THR A 37 -24.47 -6.80 11.51
N ILE A 38 -23.73 -5.81 12.01
CA ILE A 38 -23.07 -5.85 13.31
C ILE A 38 -23.53 -4.64 14.12
N LYS A 39 -24.08 -4.90 15.29
CA LYS A 39 -24.33 -3.86 16.30
C LYS A 39 -23.10 -3.70 17.17
N LEU A 40 -22.64 -2.45 17.32
CA LEU A 40 -21.50 -2.15 18.17
C LEU A 40 -21.97 -1.82 19.61
N ASP A 41 -21.31 -2.43 20.59
CA ASP A 41 -21.57 -2.13 21.99
C ASP A 41 -20.75 -0.89 22.44
N HIS A 42 -21.36 0.28 22.29
CA HIS A 42 -20.76 1.56 22.71
C HIS A 42 -20.44 1.59 24.21
N LYS A 43 -21.30 0.97 25.05
CA LYS A 43 -21.08 0.95 26.48
C LYS A 43 -19.85 0.15 26.86
N ALA A 44 -19.70 -1.04 26.30
CA ALA A 44 -18.53 -1.88 26.54
C ALA A 44 -17.21 -1.20 26.07
N ALA A 45 -17.21 -0.55 24.89
CA ALA A 45 -16.06 0.25 24.43
C ALA A 45 -15.71 1.38 25.39
N THR A 46 -16.73 2.14 25.85
CA THR A 46 -16.56 3.23 26.80
C THR A 46 -15.96 2.74 28.10
N GLU A 47 -16.50 1.67 28.70
CA GLU A 47 -16.03 1.13 29.98
C GLU A 47 -14.60 0.59 29.88
N ALA A 48 -14.23 0.01 28.73
CA ALA A 48 -12.87 -0.51 28.49
C ALA A 48 -11.83 0.62 28.31
N LEU A 49 -12.18 1.65 27.54
CA LEU A 49 -11.31 2.82 27.38
C LEU A 49 -11.20 3.67 28.63
N GLN A 50 -12.32 3.82 29.42
CA GLN A 50 -12.30 4.61 30.63
C GLN A 50 -11.28 4.09 31.65
N LYS A 51 -11.12 2.77 31.78
CA LYS A 51 -10.11 2.17 32.66
C LYS A 51 -8.70 2.64 32.34
N ILE A 52 -8.36 2.70 31.04
CA ILE A 52 -7.05 3.16 30.60
C ILE A 52 -6.94 4.69 30.81
N ALA A 53 -8.01 5.42 30.53
CA ALA A 53 -8.04 6.86 30.74
C ALA A 53 -7.80 7.23 32.22
N ASP A 54 -8.44 6.50 33.14
CA ASP A 54 -8.24 6.69 34.58
C ASP A 54 -6.80 6.36 35.00
N GLU A 55 -6.19 5.30 34.47
CA GLU A 55 -4.78 4.95 34.73
C GLU A 55 -3.79 5.99 34.24
N LEU A 56 -4.13 6.69 33.14
CA LEU A 56 -3.27 7.71 32.50
C LEU A 56 -3.62 9.13 32.96
N GLU A 57 -4.59 9.30 33.91
CA GLU A 57 -5.09 10.58 34.36
C GLU A 57 -5.60 11.48 33.21
N MET A 58 -6.20 10.86 32.19
CA MET A 58 -6.77 11.52 31.01
C MET A 58 -8.31 11.44 31.05
N THR A 59 -8.96 12.34 30.33
CA THR A 59 -10.37 12.15 30.00
C THR A 59 -10.55 11.07 28.93
N LEU A 60 -11.74 10.45 28.91
CA LEU A 60 -12.08 9.43 27.92
C LEU A 60 -11.85 9.92 26.48
N PHE A 61 -12.25 11.16 26.17
CA PHE A 61 -12.12 11.74 24.85
C PHE A 61 -10.67 12.10 24.48
N GLU A 62 -9.85 12.52 25.44
CA GLU A 62 -8.42 12.75 25.23
C GLU A 62 -7.73 11.42 24.88
N LEU A 63 -8.02 10.35 25.62
CA LEU A 63 -7.49 9.03 25.32
C LEU A 63 -7.92 8.55 23.93
N ALA A 64 -9.23 8.57 23.64
CA ALA A 64 -9.75 8.10 22.36
C ALA A 64 -9.17 8.91 21.18
N SER A 65 -9.09 10.24 21.31
CA SER A 65 -8.46 11.11 20.32
C SER A 65 -6.98 10.82 20.15
N GLY A 66 -6.26 10.56 21.24
CA GLY A 66 -4.84 10.17 21.21
C GLY A 66 -4.63 8.86 20.45
N VAL A 67 -5.46 7.85 20.68
CA VAL A 67 -5.43 6.56 19.99
C VAL A 67 -5.65 6.75 18.49
N ALA A 68 -6.69 7.50 18.09
CA ALA A 68 -6.96 7.78 16.67
C ALA A 68 -5.79 8.54 16.02
N THR A 69 -5.28 9.58 16.70
CA THR A 69 -4.15 10.39 16.21
C THR A 69 -2.90 9.52 15.96
N ILE A 70 -2.56 8.63 16.91
CA ILE A 70 -1.41 7.73 16.74
C ILE A 70 -1.59 6.84 15.50
N ALA A 71 -2.79 6.28 15.31
CA ALA A 71 -3.09 5.44 14.15
C ALA A 71 -2.95 6.23 12.83
N GLU A 72 -3.47 7.45 12.79
CA GLU A 72 -3.41 8.35 11.62
C GLU A 72 -1.98 8.75 11.26
N PHE A 73 -1.16 9.08 12.25
CA PHE A 73 0.25 9.39 12.03
C PHE A 73 1.06 8.16 11.58
N GLN A 74 0.77 6.98 12.12
CA GLN A 74 1.37 5.73 11.65
C GLN A 74 1.02 5.43 10.19
N MET A 75 -0.22 5.69 9.77
CA MET A 75 -0.64 5.58 8.36
C MET A 75 0.13 6.57 7.49
N ALA A 76 0.23 7.84 7.90
CA ALA A 76 0.99 8.85 7.19
C ALA A 76 2.47 8.47 7.05
N ASP A 77 3.10 7.97 8.12
CA ASP A 77 4.49 7.54 8.10
C ASP A 77 4.72 6.33 7.17
N LEU A 78 3.78 5.40 7.12
CA LEU A 78 3.86 4.27 6.20
C LEU A 78 3.77 4.73 4.73
N ILE A 79 2.83 5.62 4.42
CA ILE A 79 2.70 6.20 3.08
C ILE A 79 3.98 6.98 2.71
N ARG A 80 4.52 7.78 3.65
CA ARG A 80 5.79 8.51 3.45
C ARG A 80 6.94 7.56 3.15
N LYS A 81 7.03 6.43 3.84
CA LYS A 81 8.06 5.42 3.56
C LYS A 81 7.96 4.83 2.16
N VAL A 82 6.76 4.46 1.71
CA VAL A 82 6.59 3.82 0.39
C VAL A 82 6.65 4.80 -0.78
N THR A 83 6.55 6.10 -0.54
CA THR A 83 6.68 7.15 -1.55
C THR A 83 8.07 7.78 -1.55
N VAL A 84 8.46 8.44 -0.45
CA VAL A 84 9.71 9.20 -0.36
C VAL A 84 10.95 8.31 -0.52
N GLN A 85 10.93 7.08 0.00
CA GLN A 85 12.05 6.13 -0.20
C GLN A 85 12.25 5.74 -1.67
N LYS A 86 11.21 5.92 -2.49
CA LYS A 86 11.28 5.72 -3.95
C LYS A 86 11.53 7.04 -4.71
N GLY A 87 11.82 8.13 -4.01
CA GLY A 87 12.03 9.45 -4.62
C GLY A 87 10.75 10.13 -5.08
N LEU A 88 9.57 9.65 -4.63
CA LEU A 88 8.28 10.21 -5.00
C LEU A 88 7.78 11.21 -3.95
N ASP A 89 7.25 12.34 -4.37
CA ASP A 89 6.62 13.33 -3.48
C ASP A 89 5.15 12.96 -3.26
N PRO A 90 4.71 12.63 -2.02
CA PRO A 90 3.32 12.26 -1.76
C PRO A 90 2.32 13.36 -2.12
N ARG A 91 2.74 14.64 -2.16
CA ARG A 91 1.90 15.79 -2.51
C ARG A 91 1.47 15.82 -3.98
N GLU A 92 2.18 15.09 -4.84
CA GLU A 92 1.85 14.95 -6.27
C GLU A 92 0.80 13.87 -6.54
N PHE A 93 0.35 13.17 -5.50
CA PHE A 93 -0.59 12.04 -5.61
C PHE A 93 -1.97 12.38 -5.09
N VAL A 94 -2.94 11.61 -5.54
CA VAL A 94 -4.29 11.54 -5.00
C VAL A 94 -4.40 10.26 -4.17
N VAL A 95 -4.99 10.35 -2.98
CA VAL A 95 -5.19 9.19 -2.12
C VAL A 95 -6.60 8.64 -2.31
N PHE A 96 -6.71 7.35 -2.59
CA PHE A 96 -7.98 6.63 -2.54
C PHE A 96 -8.14 5.98 -1.17
N ALA A 97 -9.15 6.42 -0.40
CA ALA A 97 -9.51 5.85 0.89
C ALA A 97 -10.67 4.87 0.72
N PHE A 98 -10.43 3.61 0.98
CA PHE A 98 -11.41 2.55 0.77
C PHE A 98 -11.39 1.51 1.90
N GLY A 99 -12.33 0.54 1.85
CA GLY A 99 -12.58 -0.38 2.94
C GLY A 99 -13.36 0.27 4.09
N GLY A 100 -13.25 -0.30 5.29
CA GLY A 100 -13.94 0.21 6.48
C GLY A 100 -13.20 1.35 7.18
N ALA A 101 -11.92 1.16 7.48
CA ALA A 101 -11.11 2.10 8.28
C ALA A 101 -10.50 3.24 7.44
N GLY A 102 -10.20 2.99 6.14
CA GLY A 102 -9.57 4.00 5.27
C GLY A 102 -10.30 5.34 5.27
N PRO A 103 -11.61 5.38 4.97
CA PRO A 103 -12.39 6.61 4.96
C PRO A 103 -12.45 7.35 6.31
N VAL A 104 -12.33 6.62 7.42
CA VAL A 104 -12.41 7.20 8.77
C VAL A 104 -11.18 8.05 9.08
N HIS A 105 -9.98 7.55 8.76
CA HIS A 105 -8.72 8.15 9.21
C HIS A 105 -7.96 8.91 8.13
N MET A 106 -8.22 8.62 6.84
CA MET A 106 -7.39 9.11 5.75
C MET A 106 -7.41 10.64 5.59
N GLY A 107 -8.47 11.30 6.03
CA GLY A 107 -8.54 12.77 6.00
C GLY A 107 -7.44 13.45 6.81
N VAL A 108 -7.15 12.93 8.01
CA VAL A 108 -6.08 13.45 8.88
C VAL A 108 -4.71 13.02 8.35
N ALA A 109 -4.55 11.74 7.99
CA ALA A 109 -3.29 11.23 7.45
C ALA A 109 -2.88 11.95 6.14
N ALA A 110 -3.82 12.24 5.25
CA ALA A 110 -3.57 12.97 4.01
C ALA A 110 -3.13 14.42 4.28
N ARG A 111 -3.77 15.10 5.24
CA ARG A 111 -3.37 16.45 5.67
C ARG A 111 -1.95 16.46 6.21
N GLU A 112 -1.57 15.47 6.99
CA GLU A 112 -0.21 15.31 7.53
C GLU A 112 0.84 15.08 6.41
N LEU A 113 0.44 14.44 5.33
CA LEU A 113 1.27 14.21 4.14
C LEU A 113 1.33 15.43 3.20
N GLY A 114 0.45 16.41 3.40
CA GLY A 114 0.27 17.52 2.46
C GLY A 114 -0.44 17.12 1.17
N VAL A 115 -1.22 16.04 1.18
CA VAL A 115 -2.01 15.59 0.03
C VAL A 115 -3.33 16.36 -0.02
N ASP A 116 -3.59 17.02 -1.16
CA ASP A 116 -4.75 17.90 -1.31
C ASP A 116 -6.06 17.16 -1.59
N LYS A 117 -6.01 15.92 -2.08
CA LYS A 117 -7.19 15.20 -2.55
C LYS A 117 -7.25 13.78 -1.97
N VAL A 118 -8.35 13.52 -1.27
CA VAL A 118 -8.74 12.17 -0.85
C VAL A 118 -10.04 11.81 -1.57
N ILE A 119 -10.05 10.67 -2.24
CA ILE A 119 -11.21 10.14 -2.95
C ILE A 119 -11.72 8.92 -2.19
N VAL A 120 -12.98 8.96 -1.81
CA VAL A 120 -13.68 7.80 -1.23
C VAL A 120 -14.62 7.26 -2.31
N PRO A 121 -14.38 6.04 -2.84
CA PRO A 121 -15.32 5.42 -3.79
C PRO A 121 -16.71 5.27 -3.15
N GLN A 122 -17.75 5.68 -3.87
CA GLN A 122 -19.12 5.66 -3.34
C GLN A 122 -19.80 4.29 -3.49
N GLY A 123 -20.83 4.07 -2.70
CA GLY A 123 -21.66 2.87 -2.70
C GLY A 123 -20.88 1.63 -2.27
N ASP A 124 -21.27 0.49 -2.81
CA ASP A 124 -20.66 -0.81 -2.49
C ASP A 124 -19.22 -0.96 -2.98
N THR A 125 -18.76 -0.04 -3.84
CA THR A 125 -17.43 -0.09 -4.45
C THR A 125 -16.32 0.11 -3.42
N ALA A 126 -16.51 0.92 -2.39
CA ALA A 126 -15.51 1.17 -1.37
C ALA A 126 -15.09 -0.12 -0.62
N ALA A 127 -16.04 -1.00 -0.33
CA ALA A 127 -15.79 -2.26 0.37
C ALA A 127 -15.04 -3.29 -0.48
N VAL A 128 -15.21 -3.22 -1.81
CA VAL A 128 -14.63 -4.17 -2.78
C VAL A 128 -13.57 -3.55 -3.69
N TRP A 129 -13.05 -2.38 -3.34
CA TRP A 129 -12.11 -1.61 -4.18
C TRP A 129 -10.84 -2.40 -4.55
N CYS A 130 -10.29 -3.19 -3.61
CA CYS A 130 -9.16 -4.08 -3.91
C CYS A 130 -9.51 -5.13 -4.97
N ALA A 131 -10.70 -5.74 -4.88
CA ALA A 131 -11.16 -6.73 -5.85
C ALA A 131 -11.42 -6.08 -7.22
N PHE A 132 -11.99 -4.85 -7.23
CA PHE A 132 -12.14 -4.08 -8.46
C PHE A 132 -10.79 -3.76 -9.08
N GLY A 133 -9.81 -3.30 -8.29
CA GLY A 133 -8.45 -3.03 -8.76
C GLY A 133 -7.78 -4.29 -9.34
N ALA A 134 -7.91 -5.43 -8.65
CA ALA A 134 -7.37 -6.71 -9.12
C ALA A 134 -8.05 -7.17 -10.42
N ALA A 135 -9.36 -6.94 -10.56
CA ALA A 135 -10.10 -7.33 -11.77
C ALA A 135 -9.82 -6.40 -12.97
N SER A 136 -9.38 -5.16 -12.72
CA SER A 136 -9.05 -4.17 -13.77
C SER A 136 -7.56 -4.02 -14.04
N ALA A 137 -6.70 -4.72 -13.28
CA ALA A 137 -5.26 -4.69 -13.51
C ALA A 137 -4.87 -5.53 -14.72
N ASP A 138 -3.85 -5.09 -15.42
CA ASP A 138 -3.23 -5.87 -16.48
C ASP A 138 -2.53 -7.11 -15.90
N ILE A 139 -2.38 -8.16 -16.71
CA ILE A 139 -1.58 -9.31 -16.35
C ILE A 139 -0.11 -8.92 -16.47
N LEU A 140 0.61 -8.91 -15.35
CA LEU A 140 2.02 -8.55 -15.27
C LEU A 140 2.85 -9.72 -14.75
N HIS A 141 3.89 -10.07 -15.50
CA HIS A 141 4.95 -10.98 -15.04
C HIS A 141 6.27 -10.24 -14.95
N VAL A 142 6.96 -10.38 -13.84
CA VAL A 142 8.32 -9.86 -13.66
C VAL A 142 9.29 -11.02 -13.76
N GLY A 143 10.24 -10.92 -14.70
CA GLY A 143 11.32 -11.87 -14.87
C GLY A 143 12.64 -11.24 -14.46
N GLU A 144 13.37 -11.86 -13.55
CA GLU A 144 14.63 -11.35 -13.05
C GLU A 144 15.75 -12.39 -13.25
N GLN A 145 16.96 -11.91 -13.49
CA GLN A 145 18.17 -12.72 -13.46
C GLN A 145 19.30 -11.97 -12.77
N ALA A 146 19.63 -12.37 -11.55
CA ALA A 146 20.77 -11.81 -10.84
C ALA A 146 22.07 -12.25 -11.50
N LYS A 147 22.88 -11.29 -11.95
CA LYS A 147 24.23 -11.50 -12.44
C LYS A 147 25.06 -10.24 -12.30
N ILE A 148 26.21 -10.36 -11.64
CA ILE A 148 27.13 -9.25 -11.47
C ILE A 148 28.00 -9.17 -12.74
N ILE A 149 27.88 -8.07 -13.47
CA ILE A 149 28.69 -7.75 -14.66
C ILE A 149 29.35 -6.39 -14.40
N SER A 150 30.66 -6.32 -14.54
CA SER A 150 31.42 -5.09 -14.32
C SER A 150 31.87 -4.46 -15.65
N SER A 151 32.03 -3.12 -15.65
CA SER A 151 32.64 -2.40 -16.77
C SER A 151 34.09 -2.87 -17.02
N PRO A 152 34.52 -3.04 -18.29
CA PRO A 152 33.76 -2.83 -19.50
C PRO A 152 32.69 -3.90 -19.69
N PHE A 153 31.45 -3.47 -20.02
CA PHE A 153 30.30 -4.37 -20.09
C PHE A 153 30.33 -5.26 -21.32
N ASN A 154 30.05 -6.55 -21.12
CA ASN A 154 29.84 -7.49 -22.24
C ASN A 154 28.37 -7.38 -22.72
N LEU A 155 28.14 -6.52 -23.71
CA LEU A 155 26.80 -6.27 -24.28
C LEU A 155 26.16 -7.52 -24.85
N THR A 156 26.94 -8.42 -25.45
CA THR A 156 26.46 -9.69 -26.01
C THR A 156 25.85 -10.56 -24.89
N GLU A 157 26.53 -10.63 -23.77
CA GLU A 157 26.06 -11.41 -22.63
C GLU A 157 24.80 -10.80 -22.01
N ILE A 158 24.75 -9.47 -21.82
CA ILE A 158 23.58 -8.77 -21.29
C ILE A 158 22.38 -8.99 -22.22
N ASN A 159 22.53 -8.76 -23.52
CA ASN A 159 21.47 -8.94 -24.49
C ASN A 159 20.98 -10.40 -24.56
N LYS A 160 21.87 -11.38 -24.37
CA LYS A 160 21.47 -12.79 -24.28
C LYS A 160 20.57 -13.04 -23.06
N ILE A 161 20.86 -12.41 -21.92
CA ILE A 161 20.02 -12.51 -20.71
C ILE A 161 18.66 -11.86 -20.95
N LEU A 162 18.63 -10.63 -21.46
CA LEU A 162 17.39 -9.90 -21.75
C LEU A 162 16.50 -10.68 -22.72
N ASN A 163 17.05 -11.20 -23.80
CA ASN A 163 16.34 -12.04 -24.77
C ASN A 163 15.78 -13.32 -24.12
N GLY A 164 16.56 -13.95 -23.23
CA GLY A 164 16.13 -15.14 -22.49
C GLY A 164 14.95 -14.85 -21.56
N LEU A 165 14.97 -13.70 -20.87
CA LEU A 165 13.87 -13.26 -20.01
C LEU A 165 12.62 -12.92 -20.85
N SER A 166 12.78 -12.24 -21.97
CA SER A 166 11.67 -11.93 -22.90
C SER A 166 10.98 -13.18 -23.42
N LEU A 167 11.77 -14.19 -23.81
CA LEU A 167 11.22 -15.46 -24.29
C LEU A 167 10.40 -16.17 -23.22
N LYS A 168 10.92 -16.22 -21.99
CA LYS A 168 10.19 -16.80 -20.85
C LYS A 168 8.93 -16.03 -20.54
N GLY A 169 9.00 -14.69 -20.51
CA GLY A 169 7.84 -13.82 -20.29
C GLY A 169 6.77 -14.01 -21.37
N SER A 170 7.17 -14.12 -22.64
CA SER A 170 6.25 -14.40 -23.74
C SER A 170 5.55 -15.76 -23.59
N GLN A 171 6.30 -16.78 -23.20
CA GLN A 171 5.74 -18.11 -22.93
C GLN A 171 4.74 -18.09 -21.78
N GLN A 172 5.04 -17.34 -20.71
CA GLN A 172 4.15 -17.18 -19.57
C GLN A 172 2.85 -16.49 -19.97
N LEU A 173 2.91 -15.35 -20.65
CA LEU A 173 1.74 -14.64 -21.16
C LEU A 173 0.89 -15.52 -22.11
N GLN A 174 1.54 -16.33 -22.95
CA GLN A 174 0.84 -17.30 -23.80
C GLN A 174 0.09 -18.34 -22.97
N SER A 175 0.70 -18.85 -21.89
CA SER A 175 0.04 -19.82 -21.01
C SER A 175 -1.17 -19.23 -20.28
N ASP A 176 -1.17 -17.91 -20.06
CA ASP A 176 -2.30 -17.17 -19.50
C ASP A 176 -3.38 -16.82 -20.54
N GLY A 177 -3.21 -17.26 -21.80
CA GLY A 177 -4.15 -17.05 -22.88
C GLY A 177 -4.04 -15.68 -23.56
N ILE A 178 -2.96 -14.93 -23.33
CA ILE A 178 -2.72 -13.62 -23.96
C ILE A 178 -2.09 -13.83 -25.34
N GLU A 179 -2.72 -13.23 -26.35
CA GLU A 179 -2.22 -13.26 -27.72
C GLU A 179 -0.86 -12.56 -27.85
N GLN A 180 0.06 -13.12 -28.61
CA GLN A 180 1.41 -12.58 -28.77
C GLN A 180 1.46 -11.12 -29.25
N ALA A 181 0.48 -10.69 -30.06
CA ALA A 181 0.37 -9.31 -30.53
C ALA A 181 0.09 -8.28 -29.42
N LYS A 182 -0.36 -8.75 -28.24
CA LYS A 182 -0.65 -7.93 -27.06
C LYS A 182 0.48 -7.92 -26.04
N HIS A 183 1.56 -8.70 -26.27
CA HIS A 183 2.69 -8.73 -25.36
C HIS A 183 3.43 -7.41 -25.39
N GLN A 184 3.65 -6.83 -24.22
CA GLN A 184 4.47 -5.63 -24.04
C GLN A 184 5.57 -5.96 -23.05
N PHE A 185 6.78 -5.48 -23.32
CA PHE A 185 7.93 -5.70 -22.46
C PHE A 185 8.56 -4.38 -22.07
N GLN A 186 8.90 -4.27 -20.81
CA GLN A 186 9.71 -3.20 -20.26
C GLN A 186 11.00 -3.84 -19.72
N TYR A 187 12.13 -3.22 -19.95
CA TYR A 187 13.43 -3.75 -19.58
C TYR A 187 14.16 -2.78 -18.66
N SER A 188 14.82 -3.31 -17.66
CA SER A 188 15.65 -2.53 -16.76
C SER A 188 16.89 -3.30 -16.33
N LEU A 189 17.90 -2.58 -15.88
CA LEU A 189 19.10 -3.08 -15.21
C LEU A 189 19.25 -2.42 -13.86
N ASP A 190 19.50 -3.21 -12.84
CA ASP A 190 19.90 -2.67 -11.54
C ASP A 190 21.41 -2.38 -11.59
N MET A 191 21.74 -1.10 -11.53
CA MET A 191 23.11 -0.60 -11.68
C MET A 191 23.60 0.12 -10.43
N ARG A 192 24.90 0.00 -10.14
CA ARG A 192 25.54 0.76 -9.05
C ARG A 192 27.01 1.05 -9.39
N HIS A 193 27.52 2.12 -8.86
CA HIS A 193 28.97 2.34 -8.89
C HIS A 193 29.69 1.37 -7.96
N ARG A 194 30.92 1.03 -8.32
CA ARG A 194 31.75 0.15 -7.49
C ARG A 194 31.94 0.76 -6.09
N GLY A 195 31.55 0.02 -5.07
CA GLY A 195 31.62 0.45 -3.67
C GLY A 195 30.29 1.02 -3.12
N GLN A 196 29.28 1.21 -3.95
CA GLN A 196 27.93 1.54 -3.47
C GLN A 196 27.18 0.28 -3.03
N ILE A 197 26.30 0.45 -2.03
CA ILE A 197 25.44 -0.62 -1.50
C ILE A 197 24.12 -0.66 -2.25
N ASN A 198 23.55 0.51 -2.56
CA ASN A 198 22.25 0.63 -3.22
C ASN A 198 22.42 0.63 -4.73
N GLU A 199 21.50 -0.05 -5.40
CA GLU A 199 21.37 -0.10 -6.84
C GLU A 199 20.32 0.91 -7.31
N VAL A 200 20.46 1.37 -8.53
CA VAL A 200 19.50 2.24 -9.22
C VAL A 200 18.95 1.47 -10.41
N GLU A 201 17.65 1.38 -10.52
CA GLU A 201 16.99 0.78 -11.67
C GLU A 201 17.11 1.73 -12.88
N VAL A 202 17.67 1.24 -13.95
CA VAL A 202 17.89 1.98 -15.20
C VAL A 202 17.15 1.29 -16.33
N PHE A 203 16.18 1.99 -16.94
CA PHE A 203 15.36 1.45 -18.01
C PHE A 203 16.10 1.45 -19.35
N ILE A 204 15.85 0.43 -20.17
CA ILE A 204 16.43 0.25 -21.48
C ILE A 204 15.33 0.28 -22.53
N ASP A 205 15.50 1.12 -23.54
CA ASP A 205 14.59 1.16 -24.66
C ASP A 205 14.72 -0.10 -25.54
N ASN A 206 13.59 -0.68 -25.91
CA ASN A 206 13.48 -1.81 -26.85
C ASN A 206 14.22 -3.11 -26.45
N GLY A 207 14.72 -3.24 -25.23
CA GLY A 207 15.33 -4.48 -24.73
C GLY A 207 16.65 -4.86 -25.40
N ILE A 208 17.30 -3.95 -26.08
CA ILE A 208 18.62 -4.13 -26.69
C ILE A 208 19.55 -3.06 -26.14
N LEU A 209 20.61 -3.50 -25.51
CA LEU A 209 21.67 -2.61 -25.06
C LEU A 209 22.78 -2.57 -26.13
N ASP A 210 22.95 -1.42 -26.76
CA ASP A 210 24.05 -1.12 -27.69
C ASP A 210 25.01 -0.11 -27.05
N GLU A 211 26.13 0.19 -27.74
CA GLU A 211 27.12 1.15 -27.24
C GLU A 211 26.54 2.56 -27.07
N LYS A 212 25.57 2.95 -27.87
CA LYS A 212 24.90 4.26 -27.80
C LYS A 212 23.98 4.32 -26.60
N ALA A 213 23.20 3.28 -26.37
CA ALA A 213 22.35 3.17 -25.17
C ALA A 213 23.20 3.15 -23.90
N LEU A 214 24.35 2.44 -23.91
CA LEU A 214 25.27 2.37 -22.77
C LEU A 214 25.86 3.75 -22.39
N VAL A 215 26.08 4.64 -23.35
CA VAL A 215 26.58 6.01 -23.07
C VAL A 215 25.49 6.90 -22.46
N ALA A 216 24.22 6.56 -22.64
CA ALA A 216 23.08 7.30 -22.12
C ALA A 216 22.68 6.83 -20.70
N LEU A 217 23.21 5.71 -20.24
CA LEU A 217 23.03 5.15 -18.88
C LEU A 217 24.05 5.76 -17.91
#